data_4f778c97218b54570d0fe04b3e9a1895
#
_entry.id   4f778c97218b54570d0fe04b3e9a1895
#
_cell.length_a   1.000
_cell.length_b   1.000
_cell.length_c   1.000
_cell.angle_alpha   90.00
_cell.angle_beta   90.00
_cell.angle_gamma   90.00
#
_symmetry.space_group_name_H-M   'P 1'
#
loop_
_entity.id
_entity.type
_entity.pdbx_description
1 polymer ?
#
loop_
_entity_poly.entity_id
_entity_poly.type
_entity_poly.pdbx_seq_one_letter_code
_entity_poly.pdbx_strand_id
1 'polypeptide(L)'
;MKRKTLFALLPIILLASFCGKKIDRQGVQLAMALAPETVTDSLFFKMDYEFKTAADFKKLGADYAVFVHLWRVNSKEMLLQDDHQPLKNTSTWTAGESIRYSRVVFIPQFLNEFDVDFEGYEELKLTVGLYNPKAQAKPIILFEKKITIQPASINAPEIVYDEGWNEIETDVNAKDSFAKSWRWTTAKSVCIIENPKKECTLIVKGGVNKTVFQDQKLAFKVNDALLDEFIPENSGFSREYTVTPQMMGDADEFSLRFECDKVFSPDKVFPNSKDNRELGMQVFFIYFREKLK
;
A
#
# COMPACT_ATOMS: atom_id res chain seq x y z
N MET A 1 -19.20 55.21 -13.49
CA MET A 1 -17.98 54.35 -13.40
C MET A 1 -17.81 53.90 -11.96
N LYS A 2 -18.16 52.63 -11.62
CA LYS A 2 -17.97 52.04 -10.29
C LYS A 2 -16.82 51.05 -10.38
N ARG A 3 -15.70 51.33 -9.71
CA ARG A 3 -14.54 50.45 -9.59
C ARG A 3 -14.89 49.29 -8.63
N LYS A 4 -14.83 48.05 -9.13
CA LYS A 4 -14.90 46.85 -8.32
C LYS A 4 -13.47 46.52 -7.83
N THR A 5 -13.29 46.58 -6.53
CA THR A 5 -12.05 46.16 -5.87
C THR A 5 -12.13 44.65 -5.68
N LEU A 6 -11.21 43.93 -6.34
CA LEU A 6 -11.06 42.48 -6.21
C LEU A 6 -10.18 42.19 -4.98
N PHE A 7 -10.77 41.65 -3.93
CA PHE A 7 -10.03 41.14 -2.79
C PHE A 7 -9.50 39.74 -3.13
N ALA A 8 -8.21 39.62 -3.28
CA ALA A 8 -7.52 38.33 -3.36
C ALA A 8 -7.38 37.76 -1.95
N LEU A 9 -8.09 36.68 -1.67
CA LEU A 9 -7.89 35.88 -0.44
C LEU A 9 -6.60 35.06 -0.61
N LEU A 10 -5.57 35.44 0.13
CA LEU A 10 -4.37 34.62 0.33
C LEU A 10 -4.73 33.52 1.37
N PRO A 11 -4.45 32.25 1.11
CA PRO A 11 -4.61 31.22 2.14
C PRO A 11 -3.52 31.37 3.20
N ILE A 12 -3.92 31.68 4.42
CA ILE A 12 -3.03 31.69 5.60
C ILE A 12 -2.75 30.24 5.96
N ILE A 13 -1.54 29.77 5.66
CA ILE A 13 -1.02 28.50 6.18
C ILE A 13 -0.74 28.68 7.66
N LEU A 14 -1.62 28.13 8.52
CA LEU A 14 -1.38 28.05 9.96
C LEU A 14 -0.26 27.05 10.23
N LEU A 15 0.93 27.58 10.50
CA LEU A 15 2.04 26.83 11.10
C LEU A 15 1.70 26.58 12.58
N ALA A 16 1.15 25.41 12.89
CA ALA A 16 1.02 24.98 14.26
C ALA A 16 2.40 24.69 14.84
N SER A 17 2.90 25.59 15.69
CA SER A 17 4.13 25.39 16.46
C SER A 17 3.84 24.37 17.58
N PHE A 18 4.27 23.11 17.37
CA PHE A 18 4.29 22.11 18.42
C PHE A 18 5.51 22.32 19.33
N CYS A 19 5.27 22.74 20.58
CA CYS A 19 6.27 22.78 21.63
C CYS A 19 6.46 21.36 22.20
N GLY A 20 7.31 20.56 21.57
CA GLY A 20 7.75 19.23 22.03
C GLY A 20 9.26 19.21 22.21
N LYS A 21 9.79 18.36 23.12
CA LYS A 21 11.22 18.14 23.33
C LYS A 21 11.95 18.14 22.01
N LYS A 22 13.05 18.94 21.90
CA LYS A 22 13.94 18.96 20.72
C LYS A 22 14.48 17.53 20.49
N ILE A 23 13.84 16.79 19.58
CA ILE A 23 14.38 15.55 19.06
C ILE A 23 15.50 15.96 18.12
N ASP A 24 16.70 15.42 18.30
CA ASP A 24 17.79 15.62 17.34
C ASP A 24 17.42 14.97 16.01
N ARG A 25 17.00 15.80 15.07
CA ARG A 25 16.57 15.39 13.73
C ARG A 25 17.72 15.43 12.72
N GLN A 26 18.93 15.59 13.18
CA GLN A 26 20.16 15.68 12.34
C GLN A 26 20.01 16.70 11.18
N GLY A 27 19.28 17.78 11.40
CA GLY A 27 19.03 18.78 10.36
C GLY A 27 18.03 18.37 9.29
N VAL A 28 17.27 17.30 9.48
CA VAL A 28 16.21 16.87 8.56
C VAL A 28 14.84 17.19 9.14
N GLN A 29 13.95 17.73 8.32
CA GLN A 29 12.55 17.97 8.62
C GLN A 29 11.69 17.17 7.65
N LEU A 30 10.54 16.69 8.09
CA LEU A 30 9.55 16.02 7.26
C LEU A 30 8.20 16.72 7.41
N ALA A 31 7.67 17.23 6.30
CA ALA A 31 6.29 17.61 6.16
C ALA A 31 5.55 16.50 5.40
N MET A 32 4.35 16.15 5.87
CA MET A 32 3.54 15.11 5.26
C MET A 32 2.10 15.57 5.10
N ALA A 33 1.50 15.21 3.97
CA ALA A 33 0.06 15.24 3.78
C ALA A 33 -0.46 13.81 3.63
N LEU A 34 -1.64 13.58 4.18
CA LEU A 34 -2.36 12.30 4.11
C LEU A 34 -3.70 12.55 3.40
N ALA A 35 -4.03 11.72 2.46
CA ALA A 35 -5.32 11.77 1.77
C ALA A 35 -5.89 10.35 1.58
N PRO A 36 -7.14 10.08 2.00
CA PRO A 36 -8.03 10.98 2.73
C PRO A 36 -7.60 11.21 4.19
N GLU A 37 -8.13 12.24 4.84
CA GLU A 37 -7.85 12.50 6.28
C GLU A 37 -8.46 11.46 7.21
N THR A 38 -9.66 10.96 6.88
CA THR A 38 -10.29 9.81 7.53
C THR A 38 -10.10 8.59 6.64
N VAL A 39 -9.45 7.58 7.16
CA VAL A 39 -9.16 6.34 6.44
C VAL A 39 -10.18 5.28 6.86
N THR A 40 -10.78 4.59 5.89
CA THR A 40 -11.61 3.43 6.16
C THR A 40 -10.74 2.15 6.12
N ASP A 41 -11.11 1.10 6.84
CA ASP A 41 -10.37 -0.16 6.82
C ASP A 41 -10.37 -0.77 5.41
N SER A 42 -9.44 -1.67 5.13
CA SER A 42 -9.23 -2.27 3.80
C SER A 42 -8.94 -1.26 2.69
N LEU A 43 -8.65 -0.02 3.07
CA LEU A 43 -8.42 1.06 2.12
C LEU A 43 -6.95 1.41 2.03
N PHE A 44 -6.65 2.13 0.98
CA PHE A 44 -5.38 2.81 0.85
C PHE A 44 -5.50 4.29 1.24
N PHE A 45 -4.39 4.87 1.60
CA PHE A 45 -4.26 6.31 1.67
C PHE A 45 -2.94 6.74 1.03
N LYS A 46 -3.01 7.89 0.39
CA LYS A 46 -1.84 8.50 -0.23
C LYS A 46 -1.09 9.29 0.82
N MET A 47 0.21 9.09 0.89
CA MET A 47 1.13 9.88 1.69
C MET A 47 2.03 10.69 0.77
N ASP A 48 1.96 12.01 0.87
CA ASP A 48 2.87 12.93 0.21
C ASP A 48 3.97 13.33 1.18
N TYR A 49 5.21 13.09 0.82
CA TYR A 49 6.40 13.36 1.62
C TYR A 49 7.13 14.58 1.09
N GLU A 50 7.52 15.49 1.98
CA GLU A 50 8.47 16.56 1.69
C GLU A 50 9.56 16.58 2.77
N PHE A 51 10.72 15.98 2.46
CA PHE A 51 11.90 16.07 3.29
C PHE A 51 12.64 17.37 2.99
N LYS A 52 13.01 18.12 4.02
CA LYS A 52 13.81 19.35 3.92
C LYS A 52 15.04 19.22 4.78
N THR A 53 16.19 19.54 4.22
CA THR A 53 17.44 19.65 4.97
C THR A 53 17.68 21.09 5.40
N ALA A 54 18.21 21.27 6.60
CA ALA A 54 18.59 22.59 7.12
C ALA A 54 19.75 23.22 6.32
N ALA A 55 19.92 24.53 6.44
CA ALA A 55 21.02 25.23 5.76
C ALA A 55 22.40 24.79 6.27
N ASP A 56 22.47 24.30 7.51
CA ASP A 56 23.68 23.78 8.16
C ASP A 56 23.74 22.25 8.19
N PHE A 57 22.90 21.60 7.38
CA PHE A 57 22.80 20.15 7.32
C PHE A 57 24.15 19.50 6.99
N LYS A 58 24.53 18.55 7.83
CA LYS A 58 25.70 17.70 7.58
C LYS A 58 25.25 16.42 6.90
N LYS A 59 25.93 16.06 5.82
CA LYS A 59 25.63 14.83 5.08
C LYS A 59 25.53 13.63 6.02
N LEU A 60 24.50 12.82 5.83
CA LEU A 60 24.39 11.53 6.47
C LEU A 60 25.51 10.62 5.95
N GLY A 61 26.24 9.98 6.84
CA GLY A 61 27.38 9.15 6.48
C GLY A 61 27.03 7.82 5.81
N ALA A 62 25.73 7.54 5.59
CA ALA A 62 25.22 6.33 4.97
C ALA A 62 23.85 6.61 4.33
N ASP A 63 23.36 5.64 3.52
CA ASP A 63 21.99 5.64 3.04
C ASP A 63 21.05 5.14 4.12
N TYR A 64 20.11 5.98 4.49
CA TYR A 64 19.04 5.70 5.42
C TYR A 64 17.79 5.31 4.63
N ALA A 65 17.06 4.33 5.13
CA ALA A 65 15.71 4.01 4.70
C ALA A 65 14.68 4.85 5.47
N VAL A 66 13.54 5.09 4.87
CA VAL A 66 12.37 5.68 5.52
C VAL A 66 11.60 4.53 6.17
N PHE A 67 11.32 4.64 7.47
CA PHE A 67 10.35 3.76 8.11
C PHE A 67 9.00 4.45 8.20
N VAL A 68 7.94 3.67 8.03
CA VAL A 68 6.55 4.09 8.16
C VAL A 68 5.82 3.02 8.95
N HIS A 69 5.52 3.33 10.18
CA HIS A 69 4.89 2.40 11.11
C HIS A 69 3.52 2.91 11.55
N LEU A 70 2.53 2.05 11.47
CA LEU A 70 1.19 2.25 12.01
C LEU A 70 0.99 1.36 13.23
N TRP A 71 0.68 1.96 14.35
CA TRP A 71 0.52 1.29 15.64
C TRP A 71 -0.90 1.45 16.14
N ARG A 72 -1.48 0.40 16.70
CA ARG A 72 -2.68 0.50 17.53
C ARG A 72 -2.37 1.30 18.79
N VAL A 73 -3.19 2.31 19.09
CA VAL A 73 -2.95 3.15 20.27
C VAL A 73 -3.14 2.34 21.56
N ASN A 74 -4.16 1.50 21.60
CA ASN A 74 -4.56 0.75 22.79
C ASN A 74 -3.64 -0.45 23.08
N SER A 75 -3.40 -1.31 22.10
CA SER A 75 -2.61 -2.54 22.28
C SER A 75 -1.11 -2.36 22.07
N LYS A 76 -0.68 -1.24 21.47
CA LYS A 76 0.71 -0.99 21.03
C LYS A 76 1.21 -2.03 20.01
N GLU A 77 0.31 -2.70 19.35
CA GLU A 77 0.60 -3.61 18.26
C GLU A 77 0.93 -2.83 16.99
N MET A 78 1.98 -3.24 16.26
CA MET A 78 2.28 -2.68 14.96
C MET A 78 1.43 -3.37 13.90
N LEU A 79 0.53 -2.61 13.29
CA LEU A 79 -0.37 -3.09 12.26
C LEU A 79 0.24 -3.13 10.88
N LEU A 80 1.03 -2.12 10.56
CA LEU A 80 1.58 -1.94 9.23
C LEU A 80 2.97 -1.36 9.31
N GLN A 81 3.83 -1.89 8.46
CA GLN A 81 5.17 -1.38 8.19
C GLN A 81 5.31 -1.19 6.68
N ASP A 82 5.60 0.05 6.22
CA ASP A 82 5.88 0.37 4.81
C ASP A 82 7.27 1.01 4.68
N ASP A 83 8.30 0.28 5.14
CA ASP A 83 9.68 0.75 5.06
C ASP A 83 10.15 0.76 3.60
N HIS A 84 10.82 1.85 3.20
CA HIS A 84 11.25 2.02 1.81
C HIS A 84 12.48 2.91 1.67
N GLN A 85 13.11 2.83 0.51
CA GLN A 85 14.14 3.81 0.15
C GLN A 85 13.46 5.11 -0.32
N PRO A 86 13.95 6.30 0.10
CA PRO A 86 13.45 7.56 -0.45
C PRO A 86 13.81 7.68 -1.93
N LEU A 87 13.10 8.56 -2.65
CA LEU A 87 13.32 8.77 -4.09
C LEU A 87 14.79 9.07 -4.45
N LYS A 88 15.52 9.69 -3.54
CA LYS A 88 16.94 10.04 -3.67
C LYS A 88 17.68 9.52 -2.46
N ASN A 89 18.80 8.83 -2.66
CA ASN A 89 19.62 8.29 -1.59
C ASN A 89 20.02 9.37 -0.58
N THR A 90 19.80 9.11 0.71
CA THR A 90 20.00 10.12 1.76
C THR A 90 21.46 10.58 1.90
N SER A 91 22.43 9.73 1.56
CA SER A 91 23.86 10.10 1.54
C SER A 91 24.21 11.17 0.51
N THR A 92 23.32 11.38 -0.48
CA THR A 92 23.49 12.39 -1.54
C THR A 92 22.75 13.69 -1.25
N TRP A 93 21.99 13.78 -0.15
CA TRP A 93 21.28 14.99 0.23
C TRP A 93 22.26 16.13 0.56
N THR A 94 21.88 17.35 0.22
CA THR A 94 22.67 18.57 0.41
C THR A 94 21.93 19.56 1.30
N ALA A 95 22.64 20.51 1.88
CA ALA A 95 22.05 21.56 2.72
C ALA A 95 21.04 22.41 1.93
N GLY A 96 19.87 22.68 2.53
CA GLY A 96 18.81 23.48 1.93
C GLY A 96 18.00 22.76 0.84
N GLU A 97 18.16 21.44 0.70
CA GLU A 97 17.46 20.65 -0.32
C GLU A 97 16.03 20.27 0.10
N SER A 98 15.13 20.15 -0.87
CA SER A 98 13.77 19.62 -0.70
C SER A 98 13.57 18.42 -1.60
N ILE A 99 13.23 17.26 -1.01
CA ILE A 99 12.95 16.00 -1.71
C ILE A 99 11.48 15.68 -1.52
N ARG A 100 10.73 15.57 -2.64
CA ARG A 100 9.30 15.34 -2.65
C ARG A 100 8.97 14.07 -3.42
N TYR A 101 8.08 13.26 -2.86
CA TYR A 101 7.50 12.11 -3.53
C TYR A 101 6.22 11.67 -2.83
N SER A 102 5.45 10.80 -3.48
CA SER A 102 4.21 10.22 -2.93
C SER A 102 4.31 8.72 -2.89
N ARG A 103 3.64 8.13 -1.91
CA ARG A 103 3.40 6.68 -1.84
C ARG A 103 1.96 6.42 -1.50
N VAL A 104 1.46 5.29 -1.95
CA VAL A 104 0.17 4.75 -1.55
C VAL A 104 0.44 3.63 -0.56
N VAL A 105 -0.18 3.70 0.60
CA VAL A 105 -0.09 2.71 1.66
C VAL A 105 -1.44 2.04 1.83
N PHE A 106 -1.41 0.71 1.88
CA PHE A 106 -2.60 -0.11 2.04
C PHE A 106 -2.70 -0.56 3.48
N ILE A 107 -3.87 -0.36 4.07
CA ILE A 107 -4.20 -0.86 5.39
C ILE A 107 -5.02 -2.13 5.20
N PRO A 108 -4.51 -3.30 5.63
CA PRO A 108 -5.30 -4.52 5.59
C PRO A 108 -6.48 -4.39 6.54
N GLN A 109 -7.55 -5.13 6.25
CA GLN A 109 -8.69 -5.20 7.15
C GLN A 109 -8.27 -5.73 8.52
N PHE A 110 -8.55 -4.96 9.58
CA PHE A 110 -8.15 -5.32 10.93
C PHE A 110 -9.07 -4.76 12.02
N LEU A 111 -10.10 -4.01 11.65
CA LEU A 111 -11.07 -3.53 12.61
C LEU A 111 -11.85 -4.71 13.17
N ASN A 112 -11.89 -4.80 14.50
CA ASN A 112 -12.69 -5.80 15.15
C ASN A 112 -14.07 -5.22 15.49
N GLU A 113 -14.94 -5.18 14.50
CA GLU A 113 -16.31 -4.66 14.63
C GLU A 113 -17.18 -5.47 15.60
N PHE A 114 -16.72 -6.66 15.98
CA PHE A 114 -17.40 -7.54 16.95
C PHE A 114 -16.87 -7.34 18.37
N ASP A 115 -15.87 -6.48 18.56
CA ASP A 115 -15.42 -6.10 19.91
C ASP A 115 -16.51 -5.28 20.58
N VAL A 116 -16.87 -5.67 21.82
CA VAL A 116 -17.90 -4.98 22.60
C VAL A 116 -17.57 -3.53 22.93
N ASP A 117 -16.28 -3.19 22.90
CA ASP A 117 -15.76 -1.84 23.15
C ASP A 117 -15.54 -1.04 21.85
N PHE A 118 -15.93 -1.57 20.69
CA PHE A 118 -15.76 -0.88 19.41
C PHE A 118 -16.72 0.32 19.27
N GLU A 119 -16.17 1.51 19.20
CA GLU A 119 -16.92 2.78 19.11
C GLU A 119 -17.22 3.23 17.67
N GLY A 120 -17.09 2.35 16.69
CA GLY A 120 -17.30 2.67 15.27
C GLY A 120 -16.07 3.24 14.57
N TYR A 121 -14.94 3.31 15.24
CA TYR A 121 -13.65 3.72 14.69
C TYR A 121 -12.49 3.17 15.52
N GLU A 122 -11.30 3.18 14.96
CA GLU A 122 -10.06 2.87 15.67
C GLU A 122 -9.03 3.98 15.49
N GLU A 123 -8.37 4.39 16.58
CA GLU A 123 -7.26 5.33 16.54
C GLU A 123 -5.94 4.59 16.34
N LEU A 124 -5.18 5.01 15.32
CA LEU A 124 -3.82 4.55 15.08
C LEU A 124 -2.81 5.69 15.27
N LYS A 125 -1.60 5.32 15.63
CA LYS A 125 -0.44 6.21 15.63
C LYS A 125 0.42 5.94 14.42
N LEU A 126 0.51 6.91 13.50
CA LEU A 126 1.47 6.92 12.41
C LEU A 126 2.78 7.51 12.91
N THR A 127 3.87 6.78 12.74
CA THR A 127 5.24 7.22 13.03
C THR A 127 6.10 7.07 11.79
N VAL A 128 6.77 8.15 11.37
CA VAL A 128 7.63 8.15 10.19
C VAL A 128 8.99 8.75 10.52
N GLY A 129 10.03 8.17 9.95
CA GLY A 129 11.39 8.67 10.17
C GLY A 129 12.42 7.97 9.32
N LEU A 130 13.68 8.12 9.72
CA LEU A 130 14.82 7.54 9.01
C LEU A 130 15.57 6.56 9.92
N TYR A 131 16.04 5.46 9.34
CA TYR A 131 16.91 4.51 10.04
C TYR A 131 18.01 4.01 9.10
N ASN A 132 19.15 3.65 9.69
CA ASN A 132 20.23 3.03 8.94
C ASN A 132 20.07 1.50 8.99
N PRO A 133 19.73 0.82 7.87
CA PRO A 133 19.52 -0.63 7.88
C PRO A 133 20.79 -1.45 8.15
N LYS A 134 21.97 -0.81 8.05
CA LYS A 134 23.28 -1.46 8.26
C LYS A 134 23.89 -1.20 9.63
N ALA A 135 23.23 -0.40 10.47
CA ALA A 135 23.74 -0.04 11.78
C ALA A 135 22.65 -0.20 12.86
N GLN A 136 23.03 -0.64 14.05
CA GLN A 136 22.16 -0.69 15.21
C GLN A 136 21.97 0.71 15.88
N ALA A 137 21.84 1.75 15.06
CA ALA A 137 21.62 3.10 15.54
C ALA A 137 20.13 3.33 15.81
N LYS A 138 19.83 4.21 16.77
CA LYS A 138 18.44 4.61 17.04
C LYS A 138 17.85 5.29 15.79
N PRO A 139 16.61 4.97 15.42
CA PRO A 139 15.94 5.64 14.32
C PRO A 139 15.69 7.14 14.64
N ILE A 140 15.68 7.96 13.61
CA ILE A 140 15.38 9.40 13.70
C ILE A 140 13.89 9.56 13.43
N ILE A 141 13.09 9.83 14.44
CA ILE A 141 11.66 10.09 14.28
C ILE A 141 11.47 11.52 13.77
N LEU A 142 10.83 11.67 12.61
CA LEU A 142 10.62 12.96 11.97
C LEU A 142 9.17 13.44 12.03
N PHE A 143 8.22 12.50 12.05
CA PHE A 143 6.80 12.79 12.03
C PHE A 143 6.03 11.78 12.88
N GLU A 144 5.06 12.28 13.63
CA GLU A 144 4.08 11.47 14.37
C GLU A 144 2.70 12.12 14.25
N LYS A 145 1.68 11.32 13.95
CA LYS A 145 0.29 11.76 13.86
C LYS A 145 -0.64 10.64 14.32
N LYS A 146 -1.70 10.99 15.04
CA LYS A 146 -2.84 10.09 15.21
C LYS A 146 -3.71 10.17 13.96
N ILE A 147 -4.17 9.01 13.49
CA ILE A 147 -5.13 8.89 12.41
C ILE A 147 -6.31 8.04 12.89
N THR A 148 -7.49 8.33 12.38
CA THR A 148 -8.70 7.58 12.69
C THR A 148 -9.03 6.67 11.51
N ILE A 149 -9.31 5.40 11.79
CA ILE A 149 -9.78 4.43 10.82
C ILE A 149 -11.20 4.05 11.17
N GLN A 150 -12.06 3.98 10.16
CA GLN A 150 -13.45 3.57 10.25
C GLN A 150 -13.67 2.28 9.44
N PRO A 151 -14.71 1.49 9.73
CA PRO A 151 -15.09 0.38 8.89
C PRO A 151 -15.29 0.80 7.44
N ALA A 152 -14.98 -0.10 6.51
CA ALA A 152 -15.22 0.13 5.09
C ALA A 152 -16.72 0.39 4.86
N SER A 153 -17.02 1.23 3.87
CA SER A 153 -18.40 1.42 3.45
C SER A 153 -19.01 0.08 3.04
N ILE A 154 -20.24 -0.19 3.48
CA ILE A 154 -21.04 -1.34 3.03
C ILE A 154 -21.27 -1.35 1.50
N ASN A 155 -21.03 -0.21 0.83
CA ASN A 155 -21.12 -0.10 -0.63
C ASN A 155 -19.78 -0.43 -1.33
N ALA A 156 -18.83 -1.06 -0.65
CA ALA A 156 -17.63 -1.56 -1.29
C ALA A 156 -17.99 -2.69 -2.26
N PRO A 157 -17.54 -2.67 -3.54
CA PRO A 157 -17.83 -3.75 -4.47
C PRO A 157 -17.38 -5.09 -3.91
N GLU A 158 -18.28 -6.08 -3.92
CA GLU A 158 -17.96 -7.43 -3.52
C GLU A 158 -16.99 -8.07 -4.53
N ILE A 159 -16.01 -8.82 -4.05
CA ILE A 159 -15.08 -9.59 -4.87
C ILE A 159 -15.29 -11.06 -4.57
N VAL A 160 -15.85 -11.77 -5.52
CA VAL A 160 -16.09 -13.21 -5.43
C VAL A 160 -14.99 -13.95 -6.18
N TYR A 161 -14.28 -14.84 -5.49
CA TYR A 161 -13.28 -15.74 -6.10
C TYR A 161 -14.05 -16.90 -6.76
N ASP A 162 -14.03 -16.94 -8.09
CA ASP A 162 -14.82 -17.91 -8.88
C ASP A 162 -13.92 -19.07 -9.35
N GLU A 163 -13.55 -19.13 -10.61
CA GLU A 163 -12.79 -20.25 -11.18
C GLU A 163 -11.28 -20.09 -10.98
N GLY A 164 -10.55 -21.21 -10.89
CA GLY A 164 -9.10 -21.27 -10.97
C GLY A 164 -8.36 -20.90 -9.69
N TRP A 165 -9.03 -20.75 -8.57
CA TRP A 165 -8.42 -20.44 -7.28
C TRP A 165 -8.23 -21.68 -6.41
N ASN A 166 -7.07 -21.78 -5.78
CA ASN A 166 -6.87 -22.71 -4.68
C ASN A 166 -7.42 -22.15 -3.37
N GLU A 167 -7.57 -22.99 -2.37
CA GLU A 167 -8.00 -22.59 -1.03
C GLU A 167 -7.07 -21.56 -0.42
N ILE A 168 -7.60 -20.75 0.50
CA ILE A 168 -6.83 -19.75 1.21
C ILE A 168 -5.77 -20.40 2.10
N GLU A 169 -4.57 -19.89 2.02
CA GLU A 169 -3.45 -20.26 2.89
C GLU A 169 -3.09 -19.10 3.80
N THR A 170 -2.54 -19.41 4.98
CA THR A 170 -2.17 -18.43 5.97
C THR A 170 -0.78 -18.70 6.54
N ASP A 171 -0.02 -17.62 6.77
CA ASP A 171 1.22 -17.64 7.57
C ASP A 171 1.13 -16.54 8.64
N VAL A 172 0.80 -16.95 9.85
CA VAL A 172 0.66 -16.03 10.99
C VAL A 172 1.99 -15.36 11.39
N ASN A 173 3.12 -15.92 10.95
CA ASN A 173 4.45 -15.40 11.23
C ASN A 173 4.99 -14.50 10.10
N ALA A 174 4.24 -14.31 9.03
CA ALA A 174 4.65 -13.42 7.95
C ALA A 174 4.91 -12.00 8.48
N LYS A 175 6.07 -11.45 8.13
CA LYS A 175 6.48 -10.10 8.54
C LYS A 175 5.67 -9.01 7.81
N ASP A 176 5.32 -9.26 6.56
CA ASP A 176 4.42 -8.40 5.79
C ASP A 176 2.97 -8.76 6.13
N SER A 177 2.20 -7.80 6.61
CA SER A 177 0.79 -7.98 6.96
C SER A 177 -0.07 -8.43 5.77
N PHE A 178 0.29 -8.04 4.54
CA PHE A 178 -0.39 -8.49 3.34
C PHE A 178 -0.07 -9.95 2.98
N ALA A 179 1.10 -10.44 3.34
CA ALA A 179 1.51 -11.81 3.08
C ALA A 179 1.06 -12.81 4.16
N LYS A 180 0.23 -12.38 5.13
CA LYS A 180 -0.34 -13.27 6.16
C LYS A 180 -1.35 -14.26 5.62
N SER A 181 -1.99 -13.94 4.51
CA SER A 181 -2.92 -14.84 3.81
C SER A 181 -2.81 -14.64 2.31
N TRP A 182 -3.04 -15.71 1.57
CA TRP A 182 -3.04 -15.68 0.11
C TRP A 182 -3.88 -16.81 -0.48
N ARG A 183 -4.19 -16.65 -1.77
CA ARG A 183 -4.66 -17.73 -2.62
C ARG A 183 -3.68 -17.95 -3.75
N TRP A 184 -3.45 -19.19 -4.11
CA TRP A 184 -2.77 -19.52 -5.35
C TRP A 184 -3.76 -19.53 -6.50
N THR A 185 -3.35 -18.96 -7.62
CA THR A 185 -4.05 -19.15 -8.90
C THR A 185 -3.64 -20.47 -9.53
N THR A 186 -4.47 -20.98 -10.44
CA THR A 186 -4.03 -21.90 -11.49
C THR A 186 -3.45 -21.10 -12.68
N ALA A 187 -3.36 -21.70 -13.88
CA ALA A 187 -2.95 -20.97 -15.09
C ALA A 187 -3.89 -19.82 -15.43
N LYS A 188 -5.16 -19.95 -15.10
CA LYS A 188 -6.21 -18.92 -15.29
C LYS A 188 -7.13 -18.91 -14.09
N SER A 189 -7.33 -17.75 -13.51
CA SER A 189 -8.21 -17.56 -12.37
C SER A 189 -9.09 -16.32 -12.57
N VAL A 190 -10.29 -16.36 -12.05
CA VAL A 190 -11.30 -15.33 -12.25
C VAL A 190 -11.85 -14.87 -10.92
N CYS A 191 -11.97 -13.56 -10.75
CA CYS A 191 -12.85 -12.96 -9.76
C CYS A 191 -14.04 -12.31 -10.47
N ILE A 192 -15.23 -12.45 -9.89
CA ILE A 192 -16.41 -11.68 -10.27
C ILE A 192 -16.52 -10.51 -9.30
N ILE A 193 -16.71 -9.32 -9.82
CA ILE A 193 -16.74 -8.08 -9.05
C ILE A 193 -18.00 -7.29 -9.40
N GLU A 194 -18.72 -6.83 -8.38
CA GLU A 194 -19.83 -5.90 -8.54
C GLU A 194 -19.36 -4.65 -9.29
N ASN A 195 -20.12 -4.24 -10.30
CA ASN A 195 -19.76 -3.11 -11.17
C ASN A 195 -20.30 -1.78 -10.63
N PRO A 196 -19.46 -0.91 -10.06
CA PRO A 196 -19.90 0.39 -9.55
C PRO A 196 -20.22 1.39 -10.67
N LYS A 197 -19.93 1.05 -11.93
CA LYS A 197 -20.14 1.90 -13.12
C LYS A 197 -19.45 3.27 -13.04
N LYS A 198 -18.36 3.33 -12.28
CA LYS A 198 -17.53 4.51 -12.03
C LYS A 198 -16.06 4.19 -12.23
N GLU A 199 -15.24 5.21 -12.43
CA GLU A 199 -13.79 5.03 -12.48
C GLU A 199 -13.28 4.53 -11.13
N CYS A 200 -12.54 3.42 -11.14
CA CYS A 200 -12.04 2.75 -9.95
C CYS A 200 -10.52 2.59 -9.97
N THR A 201 -9.95 2.51 -8.78
CA THR A 201 -8.59 2.05 -8.56
C THR A 201 -8.62 0.56 -8.25
N LEU A 202 -7.86 -0.21 -9.03
CA LEU A 202 -7.56 -1.62 -8.76
C LEU A 202 -6.11 -1.74 -8.33
N ILE A 203 -5.87 -2.41 -7.20
CA ILE A 203 -4.51 -2.76 -6.80
C ILE A 203 -4.44 -4.24 -6.52
N VAL A 204 -3.40 -4.85 -7.06
CA VAL A 204 -3.09 -6.27 -6.86
C VAL A 204 -1.72 -6.39 -6.25
N LYS A 205 -1.65 -7.02 -5.07
CA LYS A 205 -0.39 -7.46 -4.46
C LYS A 205 -0.30 -8.98 -4.54
N GLY A 206 0.85 -9.46 -4.93
CA GLY A 206 1.04 -10.91 -5.08
C GLY A 206 2.49 -11.31 -5.11
N GLY A 207 2.71 -12.59 -5.38
CA GLY A 207 4.04 -13.16 -5.47
C GLY A 207 4.13 -14.28 -6.49
N VAL A 208 5.36 -14.56 -6.91
CA VAL A 208 5.72 -15.66 -7.79
C VAL A 208 6.88 -16.46 -7.20
N ASN A 209 6.96 -17.73 -7.53
CA ASN A 209 8.06 -18.57 -7.08
C ASN A 209 9.27 -18.47 -8.04
N LYS A 210 10.16 -17.51 -7.76
CA LYS A 210 11.38 -17.29 -8.57
C LYS A 210 12.39 -18.44 -8.51
N THR A 211 12.25 -19.38 -7.57
CA THR A 211 13.11 -20.56 -7.55
C THR A 211 12.67 -21.61 -8.58
N VAL A 212 11.40 -21.54 -9.00
CA VAL A 212 10.85 -22.43 -10.03
C VAL A 212 10.92 -21.78 -11.42
N PHE A 213 10.46 -20.54 -11.54
CA PHE A 213 10.45 -19.79 -12.80
C PHE A 213 11.03 -18.40 -12.61
N GLN A 214 12.18 -18.12 -13.26
CA GLN A 214 12.78 -16.79 -13.24
C GLN A 214 12.01 -15.78 -14.12
N ASP A 215 11.33 -16.27 -15.15
CA ASP A 215 10.73 -15.52 -16.25
C ASP A 215 9.22 -15.78 -16.40
N GLN A 216 8.52 -16.15 -15.31
CA GLN A 216 7.07 -16.33 -15.34
C GLN A 216 6.38 -15.02 -15.69
N LYS A 217 5.58 -15.07 -16.76
CA LYS A 217 4.81 -13.92 -17.25
C LYS A 217 3.39 -13.97 -16.72
N LEU A 218 2.93 -12.84 -16.24
CA LEU A 218 1.59 -12.64 -15.68
C LEU A 218 0.82 -11.68 -16.57
N ALA A 219 -0.48 -11.91 -16.74
CA ALA A 219 -1.38 -10.98 -17.40
C ALA A 219 -2.64 -10.76 -16.54
N PHE A 220 -3.08 -9.51 -16.45
CA PHE A 220 -4.32 -9.11 -15.78
C PHE A 220 -5.27 -8.52 -16.80
N LYS A 221 -6.56 -8.91 -16.72
CA LYS A 221 -7.60 -8.44 -17.64
C LYS A 221 -8.85 -8.06 -16.87
N VAL A 222 -9.54 -7.05 -17.36
CA VAL A 222 -10.92 -6.72 -16.97
C VAL A 222 -11.82 -7.14 -18.11
N ASN A 223 -12.71 -8.09 -17.89
CA ASN A 223 -13.40 -8.80 -18.96
C ASN A 223 -12.39 -9.34 -19.97
N ASP A 224 -12.45 -8.86 -21.22
CA ASP A 224 -11.49 -9.21 -22.27
C ASP A 224 -10.41 -8.15 -22.51
N ALA A 225 -10.49 -7.01 -21.82
CA ALA A 225 -9.52 -5.93 -21.96
C ALA A 225 -8.25 -6.22 -21.15
N LEU A 226 -7.10 -6.27 -21.81
CA LEU A 226 -5.80 -6.41 -21.15
C LEU A 226 -5.47 -5.14 -20.38
N LEU A 227 -5.24 -5.28 -19.05
CA LEU A 227 -4.73 -4.21 -18.22
C LEU A 227 -3.20 -4.13 -18.26
N ASP A 228 -2.56 -5.30 -18.11
CA ASP A 228 -1.10 -5.38 -18.02
C ASP A 228 -0.62 -6.80 -18.36
N GLU A 229 0.58 -6.88 -18.91
CA GLU A 229 1.32 -8.12 -19.07
C GLU A 229 2.78 -7.86 -18.68
N PHE A 230 3.29 -8.58 -17.69
CA PHE A 230 4.61 -8.32 -17.12
C PHE A 230 5.27 -9.58 -16.56
N ILE A 231 6.59 -9.51 -16.42
CA ILE A 231 7.39 -10.48 -15.68
C ILE A 231 7.81 -9.79 -14.37
N PRO A 232 7.39 -10.27 -13.18
CA PRO A 232 7.84 -9.69 -11.92
C PRO A 232 9.37 -9.70 -11.79
N GLU A 233 9.98 -8.59 -11.40
CA GLU A 233 11.43 -8.52 -11.18
C GLU A 233 11.85 -9.33 -9.95
N ASN A 234 11.05 -9.29 -8.90
CA ASN A 234 11.26 -9.95 -7.62
C ASN A 234 10.19 -11.01 -7.36
N SER A 235 10.35 -11.77 -6.27
CA SER A 235 9.34 -12.75 -5.84
C SER A 235 8.00 -12.10 -5.50
N GLY A 236 7.98 -10.86 -5.01
CA GLY A 236 6.77 -10.10 -4.74
C GLY A 236 6.55 -8.98 -5.76
N PHE A 237 5.30 -8.63 -5.99
CA PHE A 237 4.89 -7.50 -6.83
C PHE A 237 3.71 -6.74 -6.23
N SER A 238 3.60 -5.47 -6.62
CA SER A 238 2.43 -4.63 -6.40
C SER A 238 2.14 -3.85 -7.68
N ARG A 239 0.89 -3.91 -8.15
CA ARG A 239 0.44 -3.23 -9.37
C ARG A 239 -0.80 -2.41 -9.07
N GLU A 240 -0.85 -1.20 -9.62
CA GLU A 240 -1.97 -0.28 -9.50
C GLU A 240 -2.47 0.11 -10.89
N TYR A 241 -3.80 0.07 -11.06
CA TYR A 241 -4.46 0.36 -12.32
C TYR A 241 -5.66 1.29 -12.11
N THR A 242 -5.95 2.10 -13.11
CA THR A 242 -7.25 2.76 -13.24
C THR A 242 -8.14 1.88 -14.11
N VAL A 243 -9.27 1.43 -13.56
CA VAL A 243 -10.30 0.68 -14.27
C VAL A 243 -11.45 1.63 -14.61
N THR A 244 -11.74 1.77 -15.89
CA THR A 244 -12.77 2.69 -16.36
C THR A 244 -14.11 1.98 -16.56
N PRO A 245 -15.25 2.72 -16.54
CA PRO A 245 -16.56 2.15 -16.86
C PRO A 245 -16.60 1.41 -18.20
N GLN A 246 -15.86 1.88 -19.21
CA GLN A 246 -15.81 1.25 -20.53
C GLN A 246 -15.15 -0.15 -20.47
N MET A 247 -14.18 -0.36 -19.59
CA MET A 247 -13.57 -1.68 -19.39
C MET A 247 -14.51 -2.64 -18.67
N MET A 248 -15.27 -2.15 -17.68
CA MET A 248 -16.20 -2.94 -16.90
C MET A 248 -17.48 -3.28 -17.69
N GLY A 249 -17.86 -2.41 -18.64
CA GLY A 249 -19.11 -2.57 -19.42
C GLY A 249 -20.35 -2.16 -18.63
N ASP A 250 -21.53 -2.50 -19.17
CA ASP A 250 -22.82 -2.06 -18.62
C ASP A 250 -23.49 -3.08 -17.70
N ALA A 251 -22.98 -4.31 -17.63
CA ALA A 251 -23.49 -5.37 -16.74
C ALA A 251 -23.31 -4.98 -15.26
N ASP A 252 -24.09 -5.62 -14.39
CA ASP A 252 -24.01 -5.36 -12.95
C ASP A 252 -22.77 -5.97 -12.30
N GLU A 253 -22.10 -6.87 -13.01
CA GLU A 253 -20.86 -7.51 -12.61
C GLU A 253 -19.88 -7.52 -13.79
N PHE A 254 -18.60 -7.63 -13.49
CA PHE A 254 -17.54 -7.84 -14.47
C PHE A 254 -16.51 -8.85 -13.94
N SER A 255 -15.71 -9.42 -14.86
CA SER A 255 -14.65 -10.35 -14.48
C SER A 255 -13.29 -9.66 -14.39
N LEU A 256 -12.56 -9.91 -13.30
CA LEU A 256 -11.12 -9.66 -13.18
C LEU A 256 -10.40 -10.99 -13.35
N ARG A 257 -9.56 -11.09 -14.38
CA ARG A 257 -8.86 -12.33 -14.76
C ARG A 257 -7.37 -12.20 -14.50
N PHE A 258 -6.81 -13.30 -13.98
CA PHE A 258 -5.41 -13.49 -13.70
C PHE A 258 -4.90 -14.65 -14.55
N GLU A 259 -3.88 -14.42 -15.37
CA GLU A 259 -3.31 -15.45 -16.23
C GLU A 259 -1.81 -15.58 -15.96
N CYS A 260 -1.34 -16.84 -15.92
CA CYS A 260 0.08 -17.19 -15.80
C CYS A 260 0.46 -18.03 -17.03
N ASP A 261 1.56 -17.69 -17.70
CA ASP A 261 2.10 -18.48 -18.82
C ASP A 261 2.72 -19.81 -18.36
N LYS A 262 3.09 -19.91 -17.09
CA LYS A 262 3.71 -21.09 -16.47
C LYS A 262 3.09 -21.34 -15.11
N VAL A 263 2.87 -22.63 -14.83
CA VAL A 263 2.39 -23.13 -13.53
C VAL A 263 3.22 -24.34 -13.13
N PHE A 264 3.26 -24.64 -11.86
CA PHE A 264 3.96 -25.81 -11.35
C PHE A 264 3.11 -26.60 -10.37
N SER A 265 3.45 -27.88 -10.20
CA SER A 265 2.91 -28.71 -9.15
C SER A 265 4.04 -29.02 -8.16
N PRO A 266 3.90 -28.68 -6.87
CA PRO A 266 4.98 -28.83 -5.90
C PRO A 266 5.54 -30.26 -5.80
N ASP A 267 4.70 -31.29 -5.95
CA ASP A 267 5.13 -32.71 -5.94
C ASP A 267 6.07 -33.07 -7.10
N LYS A 268 6.02 -32.32 -8.22
CA LYS A 268 6.88 -32.52 -9.39
C LYS A 268 8.18 -31.73 -9.34
N VAL A 269 8.26 -30.72 -8.46
CA VAL A 269 9.38 -29.78 -8.41
C VAL A 269 10.20 -29.95 -7.15
N PHE A 270 9.55 -30.20 -6.00
CA PHE A 270 10.21 -30.28 -4.71
C PHE A 270 10.24 -31.70 -4.18
N PRO A 271 11.44 -32.27 -3.92
CA PRO A 271 11.55 -33.59 -3.29
C PRO A 271 10.76 -33.62 -1.98
N ASN A 272 9.98 -34.66 -1.80
CA ASN A 272 9.13 -34.91 -0.62
C ASN A 272 7.85 -34.06 -0.49
N SER A 273 7.54 -33.20 -1.43
CA SER A 273 6.22 -32.59 -1.48
C SER A 273 5.16 -33.61 -1.89
N LYS A 274 3.99 -33.53 -1.27
CA LYS A 274 2.80 -34.31 -1.65
C LYS A 274 1.70 -33.43 -2.23
N ASP A 275 1.99 -32.14 -2.38
CA ASP A 275 1.07 -31.15 -2.92
C ASP A 275 1.06 -31.26 -4.46
N ASN A 276 -0.05 -31.75 -4.99
CA ASN A 276 -0.26 -31.98 -6.42
C ASN A 276 -1.11 -30.90 -7.09
N ARG A 277 -1.40 -29.80 -6.38
CA ARG A 277 -2.16 -28.68 -6.93
C ARG A 277 -1.37 -28.00 -8.05
N GLU A 278 -2.09 -27.40 -8.98
CA GLU A 278 -1.51 -26.48 -9.95
C GLU A 278 -1.38 -25.10 -9.34
N LEU A 279 -0.16 -24.54 -9.29
CA LEU A 279 0.15 -23.28 -8.68
C LEU A 279 0.74 -22.31 -9.69
N GLY A 280 0.09 -21.16 -9.89
CA GLY A 280 0.51 -20.07 -10.76
C GLY A 280 1.21 -18.96 -9.97
N MET A 281 0.46 -17.93 -9.57
CA MET A 281 0.93 -16.86 -8.69
C MET A 281 0.18 -16.88 -7.36
N GLN A 282 0.80 -16.33 -6.33
CA GLN A 282 0.11 -15.98 -5.08
C GLN A 282 -0.56 -14.64 -5.24
N VAL A 283 -1.80 -14.52 -4.80
CA VAL A 283 -2.49 -13.24 -4.67
C VAL A 283 -2.73 -13.00 -3.19
N PHE A 284 -2.06 -12.01 -2.64
CA PHE A 284 -2.14 -11.63 -1.24
C PHE A 284 -3.30 -10.67 -0.99
N PHE A 285 -3.55 -9.75 -1.94
CA PHE A 285 -4.49 -8.67 -1.75
C PHE A 285 -5.01 -8.15 -3.09
N ILE A 286 -6.31 -7.97 -3.17
CA ILE A 286 -7.01 -7.28 -4.25
C ILE A 286 -7.77 -6.13 -3.61
N TYR A 287 -7.48 -4.91 -4.04
CA TYR A 287 -8.22 -3.71 -3.68
C TYR A 287 -8.95 -3.20 -4.90
N PHE A 288 -10.25 -2.98 -4.79
CA PHE A 288 -11.05 -2.39 -5.85
C PHE A 288 -12.05 -1.40 -5.24
N ARG A 289 -11.91 -0.13 -5.56
CA ARG A 289 -12.75 0.96 -5.02
C ARG A 289 -12.86 2.10 -6.02
N GLU A 290 -13.92 2.89 -5.86
CA GLU A 290 -14.06 4.15 -6.58
C GLU A 290 -12.80 5.01 -6.41
N LYS A 291 -12.32 5.60 -7.51
CA LYS A 291 -11.12 6.43 -7.50
C LYS A 291 -11.34 7.68 -6.67
N LEU A 292 -10.47 7.91 -5.71
CA LEU A 292 -10.47 9.14 -4.93
C LEU A 292 -10.10 10.32 -5.83
N LYS A 293 -10.90 11.39 -5.72
CA LYS A 293 -10.69 12.65 -6.48
C LYS A 293 -9.61 13.51 -5.85
#